data_41e0565f094041c215d8a944bd07d17f
#
_entry.id   41e0565f094041c215d8a944bd07d17f
#
_cell.length_a   1.000
_cell.length_b   1.000
_cell.length_c   1.000
_cell.angle_alpha   90.00
_cell.angle_beta   90.00
_cell.angle_gamma   90.00
#
_symmetry.space_group_name_H-M   'P 1'
#
loop_
_entity.id
_entity.type
_entity.pdbx_description
1 polymer ?
#
loop_
_entity_poly.entity_id
_entity_poly.type
_entity_poly.pdbx_seq_one_letter_code
_entity_poly.pdbx_strand_id
1 'polypeptide(L)'
;MSNNIGEDMMDEREIAKSGILSDTTDQSGVRIIEYAPFGVCSKHIHIEIGPDKKIKRVEYVRGCSGNTQGVAALVQGMSVDEVIARLRGISCNGGPTSCPDQLARALEASF
;
A
#
# COMPACT_ATOMS: atom_id res chain seq x y z
N MET A 1 -12.81 -30.64 -4.63
CA MET A 1 -12.76 -30.11 -4.95
C MET A 1 -12.56 -29.30 -4.69
N SER A 2 -12.22 -29.08 -4.69
CA SER A 2 -11.94 -28.28 -4.61
C SER A 2 -12.27 -27.41 -4.33
N ASN A 3 -12.27 -27.29 -3.85
CA ASN A 3 -12.59 -26.42 -3.79
C ASN A 3 -12.50 -25.35 -4.29
N ASN A 4 -12.95 -25.38 -4.49
CA ASN A 4 -12.87 -24.42 -5.57
C ASN A 4 -13.36 -23.05 -5.20
N ILE A 5 -14.14 -23.00 -4.20
CA ILE A 5 -14.63 -21.73 -3.67
C ILE A 5 -13.45 -20.88 -3.21
N GLY A 6 -12.51 -21.50 -2.52
CA GLY A 6 -11.31 -20.80 -2.09
C GLY A 6 -10.44 -20.35 -3.24
N GLU A 7 -10.50 -21.09 -4.34
CA GLU A 7 -9.72 -20.73 -5.53
C GLU A 7 -10.32 -19.55 -6.28
N ASP A 8 -11.64 -19.44 -6.25
CA ASP A 8 -12.33 -18.36 -6.96
C ASP A 8 -12.25 -17.05 -6.21
N MET A 9 -11.95 -17.09 -4.93
CA MET A 9 -11.92 -15.90 -4.07
C MET A 9 -10.49 -15.63 -3.64
N MET A 10 -9.92 -14.60 -4.23
CA MET A 10 -8.59 -14.16 -3.83
C MET A 10 -8.65 -13.61 -2.41
N ASP A 11 -7.68 -13.96 -1.57
CA ASP A 11 -7.58 -13.34 -0.27
C ASP A 11 -7.06 -11.90 -0.41
N GLU A 12 -7.08 -11.16 0.70
CA GLU A 12 -6.72 -9.75 0.66
C GLU A 12 -5.30 -9.52 0.18
N ARG A 13 -4.39 -10.41 0.54
CA ARG A 13 -3.00 -10.29 0.14
C ARG A 13 -2.83 -10.49 -1.36
N GLU A 14 -3.53 -11.46 -1.92
CA GLU A 14 -3.48 -11.70 -3.36
C GLU A 14 -4.08 -10.55 -4.15
N ILE A 15 -5.18 -9.99 -3.66
CA ILE A 15 -5.78 -8.82 -4.29
C ILE A 15 -4.80 -7.66 -4.27
N ALA A 16 -4.13 -7.43 -3.14
CA ALA A 16 -3.15 -6.36 -3.04
C ALA A 16 -1.98 -6.62 -3.98
N LYS A 17 -1.49 -7.87 -4.07
CA LYS A 17 -0.42 -8.19 -5.00
C LYS A 17 -0.79 -7.86 -6.43
N SER A 18 -2.04 -8.08 -6.81
CA SER A 18 -2.49 -7.80 -8.17
C SER A 18 -2.47 -6.31 -8.48
N GLY A 19 -2.47 -5.45 -7.47
CA GLY A 19 -2.36 -4.00 -7.64
C GLY A 19 -0.95 -3.50 -7.79
N ILE A 20 0.06 -4.34 -7.52
CA ILE A 20 1.47 -3.94 -7.65
C ILE A 20 1.81 -3.91 -9.13
N LEU A 21 2.05 -2.71 -9.66
CA LEU A 21 2.35 -2.50 -11.07
C LEU A 21 3.82 -2.72 -11.36
N SER A 22 4.69 -2.35 -10.44
CA SER A 22 6.12 -2.58 -10.55
C SER A 22 6.73 -2.57 -9.16
N ASP A 23 7.87 -3.25 -9.02
CA ASP A 23 8.57 -3.39 -7.76
C ASP A 23 10.03 -3.62 -8.10
N THR A 24 10.82 -2.57 -8.03
CA THR A 24 12.23 -2.59 -8.43
C THR A 24 13.09 -2.04 -7.31
N THR A 25 14.38 -2.37 -7.36
CA THR A 25 15.36 -1.84 -6.42
C THR A 25 16.46 -1.15 -7.23
N ASP A 26 16.76 0.10 -6.88
CA ASP A 26 17.79 0.85 -7.59
C ASP A 26 19.18 0.52 -7.07
N GLN A 27 20.21 1.19 -7.64
CA GLN A 27 21.59 0.91 -7.30
C GLN A 27 21.94 1.25 -5.86
N SER A 28 21.22 2.18 -5.26
CA SER A 28 21.49 2.58 -3.87
C SER A 28 20.76 1.71 -2.86
N GLY A 29 19.98 0.72 -3.33
CA GLY A 29 19.23 -0.16 -2.46
C GLY A 29 17.83 0.35 -2.12
N VAL A 30 17.39 1.41 -2.77
CA VAL A 30 16.02 1.93 -2.57
C VAL A 30 15.07 1.09 -3.40
N ARG A 31 14.06 0.54 -2.72
CA ARG A 31 13.01 -0.24 -3.37
C ARG A 31 11.89 0.71 -3.77
N ILE A 32 11.46 0.60 -5.01
CA ILE A 32 10.45 1.49 -5.58
C ILE A 32 9.28 0.63 -6.02
N ILE A 33 8.11 0.90 -5.43
CA ILE A 33 6.89 0.15 -5.70
C ILE A 33 5.86 1.11 -6.27
N GLU A 34 5.27 0.72 -7.41
CA GLU A 34 4.14 1.44 -7.99
C GLU A 34 2.91 0.59 -7.78
N TYR A 35 1.89 1.15 -7.19
CA TYR A 35 0.72 0.40 -6.77
C TYR A 35 -0.57 1.07 -7.24
N ALA A 36 -1.50 0.27 -7.76
CA ALA A 36 -2.83 0.72 -8.14
C ALA A 36 -3.81 0.32 -7.03
N PRO A 37 -4.23 1.26 -6.17
CA PRO A 37 -5.16 0.93 -5.09
C PRO A 37 -6.56 0.66 -5.64
N PHE A 38 -7.35 -0.05 -4.86
CA PHE A 38 -8.73 -0.34 -5.23
C PHE A 38 -9.69 0.13 -4.14
N GLY A 39 -10.92 0.43 -4.54
CA GLY A 39 -11.95 0.81 -3.58
C GLY A 39 -11.75 2.17 -2.93
N VAL A 40 -10.91 3.02 -3.51
CA VAL A 40 -10.59 4.35 -2.97
C VAL A 40 -10.52 5.35 -4.11
N CYS A 41 -10.47 6.64 -3.76
CA CYS A 41 -10.44 7.68 -4.77
C CYS A 41 -9.04 7.96 -5.35
N SER A 42 -7.97 7.56 -4.67
CA SER A 42 -6.63 7.69 -5.25
C SER A 42 -6.45 6.66 -6.36
N LYS A 43 -5.67 7.01 -7.38
CA LYS A 43 -5.50 6.16 -8.55
C LYS A 43 -4.16 5.44 -8.57
N HIS A 44 -3.20 5.93 -7.83
CA HIS A 44 -1.85 5.38 -7.86
C HIS A 44 -1.13 5.77 -6.58
N ILE A 45 -0.31 4.85 -6.08
CA ILE A 45 0.55 5.13 -4.93
C ILE A 45 1.97 4.78 -5.33
N HIS A 46 2.86 5.76 -5.23
CA HIS A 46 4.29 5.59 -5.45
C HIS A 46 4.95 5.46 -4.07
N ILE A 47 5.72 4.40 -3.86
CA ILE A 47 6.33 4.10 -2.57
C ILE A 47 7.82 3.88 -2.74
N GLU A 48 8.63 4.58 -1.96
CA GLU A 48 10.08 4.38 -1.93
C GLU A 48 10.48 3.93 -0.53
N ILE A 49 11.19 2.81 -0.46
CA ILE A 49 11.60 2.20 0.80
C ILE A 49 13.12 2.05 0.79
N GLY A 50 13.77 2.56 1.83
CA GLY A 50 15.22 2.48 1.93
C GLY A 50 15.69 1.06 2.25
N PRO A 51 16.99 0.80 2.13
CA PRO A 51 17.56 -0.50 2.45
C PRO A 51 17.42 -0.86 3.93
N ASP A 52 17.14 0.11 4.78
CA ASP A 52 16.86 -0.08 6.20
C ASP A 52 15.40 -0.44 6.47
N LYS A 53 14.60 -0.64 5.43
CA LYS A 53 13.16 -0.94 5.52
C LYS A 53 12.36 0.18 6.15
N LYS A 54 12.80 1.41 5.94
CA LYS A 54 12.06 2.60 6.36
C LYS A 54 11.54 3.32 5.12
N ILE A 55 10.36 3.92 5.26
CA ILE A 55 9.75 4.66 4.18
C ILE A 55 10.56 5.91 3.89
N LYS A 56 11.00 6.05 2.65
CA LYS A 56 11.67 7.26 2.20
C LYS A 56 10.68 8.27 1.67
N ARG A 57 9.69 7.80 0.92
CA ARG A 57 8.73 8.69 0.29
C ARG A 57 7.49 7.91 -0.11
N VAL A 58 6.35 8.55 0.05
CA VAL A 58 5.07 8.05 -0.48
C VAL A 58 4.40 9.20 -1.21
N GLU A 59 3.85 8.92 -2.38
CA GLU A 59 3.12 9.90 -3.15
C GLU A 59 1.84 9.27 -3.67
N TYR A 60 0.72 9.90 -3.37
CA TYR A 60 -0.58 9.50 -3.90
C TYR A 60 -0.90 10.36 -5.12
N VAL A 61 -1.39 9.71 -6.17
CA VAL A 61 -1.91 10.41 -7.33
C VAL A 61 -3.42 10.39 -7.20
N ARG A 62 -4.02 11.56 -7.13
CA ARG A 62 -5.45 11.75 -6.88
C ARG A 62 -5.86 11.28 -5.49
N GLY A 63 -7.10 11.51 -5.13
CA GLY A 63 -7.63 11.16 -3.82
C GLY A 63 -7.91 12.40 -3.00
N CYS A 64 -8.20 12.21 -1.72
CA CYS A 64 -8.48 13.31 -0.79
C CYS A 64 -7.18 14.03 -0.48
N SER A 65 -6.98 15.17 -1.09
CA SER A 65 -5.71 15.88 -1.10
C SER A 65 -5.11 16.06 0.30
N GLY A 66 -5.89 16.60 1.24
CA GLY A 66 -5.38 16.79 2.60
C GLY A 66 -5.04 15.49 3.29
N ASN A 67 -5.91 14.50 3.18
CA ASN A 67 -5.72 13.21 3.83
C ASN A 67 -4.50 12.47 3.27
N THR A 68 -4.39 12.38 1.95
CA THR A 68 -3.27 11.63 1.34
C THR A 68 -1.95 12.34 1.55
N GLN A 69 -1.91 13.66 1.50
CA GLN A 69 -0.69 14.40 1.80
C GLN A 69 -0.26 14.24 3.25
N GLY A 70 -1.24 14.25 4.16
CA GLY A 70 -0.95 14.06 5.58
C GLY A 70 -0.36 12.69 5.86
N VAL A 71 -0.96 11.64 5.29
CA VAL A 71 -0.45 10.28 5.45
C VAL A 71 0.95 10.16 4.87
N ALA A 72 1.14 10.67 3.65
CA ALA A 72 2.45 10.60 2.98
C ALA A 72 3.53 11.27 3.82
N ALA A 73 3.23 12.40 4.42
CA ALA A 73 4.19 13.13 5.26
C ALA A 73 4.47 12.38 6.56
N LEU A 74 3.43 11.84 7.20
CA LEU A 74 3.58 11.19 8.50
C LEU A 74 4.37 9.89 8.43
N VAL A 75 4.22 9.11 7.35
CA VAL A 75 4.89 7.81 7.27
C VAL A 75 6.36 7.93 6.90
N GLN A 76 6.81 9.08 6.45
CA GLN A 76 8.21 9.27 6.06
C GLN A 76 9.12 9.00 7.27
N GLY A 77 10.07 8.10 7.10
CA GLY A 77 10.98 7.70 8.16
C GLY A 77 10.48 6.58 9.05
N MET A 78 9.21 6.18 8.91
CA MET A 78 8.68 5.06 9.70
C MET A 78 9.10 3.74 9.08
N SER A 79 9.25 2.71 9.92
CA SER A 79 9.50 1.37 9.40
C SER A 79 8.26 0.84 8.68
N VAL A 80 8.49 -0.06 7.72
CA VAL A 80 7.40 -0.71 6.99
C VAL A 80 6.43 -1.39 7.97
N ASP A 81 6.97 -2.12 8.95
CA ASP A 81 6.14 -2.83 9.92
C ASP A 81 5.26 -1.88 10.71
N GLU A 82 5.80 -0.74 11.11
CA GLU A 82 5.04 0.24 11.87
C GLU A 82 3.93 0.88 11.02
N VAL A 83 4.21 1.17 9.77
CA VAL A 83 3.19 1.71 8.87
C VAL A 83 2.04 0.72 8.72
N ILE A 84 2.36 -0.56 8.51
CA ILE A 84 1.34 -1.59 8.41
C ILE A 84 0.51 -1.65 9.69
N ALA A 85 1.17 -1.69 10.83
CA ALA A 85 0.49 -1.81 12.12
C ALA A 85 -0.46 -0.65 12.38
N ARG A 86 -0.09 0.55 11.97
CA ARG A 86 -0.87 1.75 12.25
C ARG A 86 -1.99 2.00 11.25
N LEU A 87 -1.78 1.65 9.99
CA LEU A 87 -2.71 2.05 8.92
C LEU A 87 -3.62 0.93 8.45
N ARG A 88 -3.22 -0.33 8.67
CA ARG A 88 -4.01 -1.48 8.22
C ARG A 88 -5.35 -1.49 8.94
N GLY A 89 -6.42 -1.56 8.17
CA GLY A 89 -7.77 -1.64 8.72
C GLY A 89 -8.49 -0.31 8.87
N ILE A 90 -7.83 0.81 8.58
CA ILE A 90 -8.53 2.10 8.63
C ILE A 90 -9.54 2.15 7.50
N SER A 91 -10.79 2.44 7.82
CA SER A 91 -11.84 2.54 6.83
C SER A 91 -12.19 3.99 6.53
N CYS A 92 -12.72 4.21 5.34
CA CYS A 92 -13.19 5.52 4.91
C CYS A 92 -14.72 5.47 4.90
N ASN A 93 -15.34 6.28 5.77
CA ASN A 93 -16.81 6.36 5.85
C ASN A 93 -17.49 5.00 6.05
N GLY A 94 -16.86 4.14 6.86
CA GLY A 94 -17.40 2.81 7.11
C GLY A 94 -17.24 1.83 5.98
N GLY A 95 -16.51 2.19 4.92
CA GLY A 95 -16.26 1.29 3.81
C GLY A 95 -15.18 0.26 4.14
N PRO A 96 -14.91 -0.68 3.22
CA PRO A 96 -14.00 -1.80 3.48
C PRO A 96 -12.53 -1.40 3.50
N THR A 97 -12.18 -0.24 2.99
CA THR A 97 -10.79 0.17 2.89
C THR A 97 -10.69 1.70 2.85
N SER A 98 -9.48 2.21 2.78
CA SER A 98 -9.18 3.64 2.68
C SER A 98 -7.84 3.81 2.00
N CYS A 99 -7.49 5.05 1.65
CA CYS A 99 -6.16 5.33 1.08
C CYS A 99 -5.03 4.92 2.04
N PRO A 100 -5.08 5.23 3.34
CA PRO A 100 -4.06 4.71 4.27
C PRO A 100 -4.02 3.20 4.35
N ASP A 101 -5.19 2.54 4.41
CA ASP A 101 -5.25 1.09 4.46
C ASP A 101 -4.67 0.47 3.19
N GLN A 102 -4.91 1.08 2.02
CA GLN A 102 -4.36 0.59 0.76
C GLN A 102 -2.83 0.66 0.74
N LEU A 103 -2.25 1.71 1.32
CA LEU A 103 -0.81 1.79 1.46
C LEU A 103 -0.30 0.61 2.32
N ALA A 104 -0.95 0.36 3.45
CA ALA A 104 -0.57 -0.75 4.32
C ALA A 104 -0.70 -2.09 3.61
N ARG A 105 -1.76 -2.29 2.84
CA ARG A 105 -1.95 -3.53 2.09
C ARG A 105 -0.88 -3.72 1.01
N ALA A 106 -0.49 -2.65 0.35
CA ALA A 106 0.59 -2.71 -0.65
C ALA A 106 1.90 -3.13 0.00
N LEU A 107 2.22 -2.55 1.15
CA LEU A 107 3.43 -2.90 1.89
C LEU A 107 3.38 -4.34 2.39
N GLU A 108 2.25 -4.76 2.93
CA GLU A 108 2.07 -6.11 3.44
C GLU A 108 2.26 -7.14 2.33
N ALA A 109 1.75 -6.87 1.15
CA ALA A 109 1.87 -7.77 0.00
C ALA A 109 3.29 -7.80 -0.57
N SER A 110 4.09 -6.79 -0.30
CA SER A 110 5.45 -6.66 -0.85
C SER A 110 6.53 -7.23 0.06
N PHE A 111 6.16 -7.61 1.26
CA PHE A 111 7.11 -8.16 2.26
C PHE A 111 6.60 -9.47 2.94
#